data_f52437fde40cc17717a9896e36205bfb
#
_entry.id   f52437fde40cc17717a9896e36205bfb
#
_cell.length_a   1.000
_cell.length_b   1.000
_cell.length_c   1.000
_cell.angle_alpha   90.00
_cell.angle_beta   90.00
_cell.angle_gamma   90.00
#
_symmetry.space_group_name_H-M   'P 1'
#
loop_
_entity.id
_entity.type
_entity.pdbx_description
1 polymer ?
#
loop_
_entity_poly.entity_id
_entity_poly.type
_entity_poly.pdbx_seq_one_letter_code
_entity_poly.pdbx_strand_id
1 'polypeptide(L)'
;MHEEDIYKTAFKTHHNHYEFTVMSFGLCNAPSSFQATMNSLFRPYLRRFIIVFFDDILIYSQSFNDHLLHLELAFQVLLQGQFFIKLSKCSFAHNEVEYLGHVVSSHSVAPITQKIQAIQQWPTPRTARALRSFLGLVRFYHRFIKGYATLVAPLTQLTTQDPFEWSTTTQSAFDKLKSALTSAPNSCSS
;
A
#
# COMPACT_ATOMS: atom_id res chain seq x y z
N MET A 1 -15.51 -1.73 21.47
CA MET A 1 -14.44 -1.90 22.48
C MET A 1 -15.01 -2.75 23.60
N HIS A 2 -14.18 -3.56 24.26
CA HIS A 2 -14.65 -4.29 25.44
C HIS A 2 -14.87 -3.31 26.60
N GLU A 3 -15.94 -3.48 27.38
CA GLU A 3 -16.29 -2.53 28.45
C GLU A 3 -15.15 -2.36 29.49
N GLU A 4 -14.47 -3.47 29.80
CA GLU A 4 -13.31 -3.49 30.72
C GLU A 4 -12.06 -2.76 30.17
N ASP A 5 -12.06 -2.35 28.91
CA ASP A 5 -10.93 -1.65 28.25
C ASP A 5 -11.20 -0.15 28.01
N ILE A 6 -12.43 0.30 28.24
CA ILE A 6 -12.85 1.70 27.96
C ILE A 6 -11.98 2.68 28.74
N TYR A 7 -11.78 2.45 30.05
CA TYR A 7 -10.97 3.34 30.90
C TYR A 7 -9.50 3.46 30.48
N LYS A 8 -8.96 2.45 29.74
CA LYS A 8 -7.57 2.48 29.22
C LYS A 8 -7.40 3.50 28.10
N THR A 9 -8.48 4.01 27.55
CA THR A 9 -8.51 5.01 26.49
C THR A 9 -8.73 6.43 27.02
N ALA A 10 -8.73 6.59 28.33
CA ALA A 10 -8.99 7.86 28.99
C ALA A 10 -7.95 8.93 28.57
N PHE A 11 -8.45 10.10 28.23
CA PHE A 11 -7.64 11.27 27.95
C PHE A 11 -8.22 12.52 28.63
N LYS A 12 -7.34 13.45 28.95
CA LYS A 12 -7.72 14.69 29.64
C LYS A 12 -7.66 15.87 28.68
N THR A 13 -8.67 16.71 28.75
CA THR A 13 -8.68 18.06 28.14
C THR A 13 -8.71 19.09 29.28
N HIS A 14 -8.63 20.39 28.91
CA HIS A 14 -8.80 21.45 29.92
C HIS A 14 -10.24 21.58 30.47
N HIS A 15 -11.20 20.94 29.86
CA HIS A 15 -12.57 20.98 30.36
C HIS A 15 -12.93 19.74 31.18
N ASN A 16 -12.58 18.54 30.67
CA ASN A 16 -13.00 17.28 31.29
C ASN A 16 -12.08 16.10 30.94
N HIS A 17 -12.36 14.96 31.57
CA HIS A 17 -11.83 13.65 31.18
C HIS A 17 -12.84 12.97 30.25
N TYR A 18 -12.33 12.29 29.23
CA TYR A 18 -13.12 11.56 28.25
C TYR A 18 -12.52 10.17 28.02
N GLU A 19 -13.35 9.24 27.65
CA GLU A 19 -12.98 7.87 27.28
C GLU A 19 -13.64 7.51 25.96
N PHE A 20 -13.00 6.63 25.18
CA PHE A 20 -13.58 6.14 23.94
C PHE A 20 -14.43 4.89 24.21
N THR A 21 -15.70 4.92 23.86
CA THR A 21 -16.60 3.75 23.88
C THR A 21 -16.44 2.88 22.64
N VAL A 22 -15.80 3.42 21.59
CA VAL A 22 -15.53 2.73 20.32
C VAL A 22 -14.02 2.59 20.11
N MET A 23 -13.62 1.72 19.18
CA MET A 23 -12.22 1.53 18.84
C MET A 23 -11.67 2.79 18.15
N SER A 24 -10.81 3.53 18.84
CA SER A 24 -10.19 4.75 18.32
C SER A 24 -8.97 4.43 17.46
N PHE A 25 -8.62 5.35 16.55
CA PHE A 25 -7.35 5.30 15.85
C PHE A 25 -6.18 5.43 16.84
N GLY A 26 -5.10 4.68 16.57
CA GLY A 26 -3.89 4.68 17.39
C GLY A 26 -3.76 3.49 18.34
N LEU A 27 -4.81 2.72 18.55
CA LEU A 27 -4.70 1.43 19.24
C LEU A 27 -3.94 0.43 18.37
N CYS A 28 -2.99 -0.30 18.95
CA CYS A 28 -2.12 -1.24 18.22
C CYS A 28 -2.89 -2.33 17.46
N ASN A 29 -4.01 -2.78 18.00
CA ASN A 29 -4.86 -3.83 17.42
C ASN A 29 -5.98 -3.30 16.50
N ALA A 30 -6.22 -1.98 16.45
CA ALA A 30 -7.30 -1.40 15.67
C ALA A 30 -7.21 -1.77 14.17
N PRO A 31 -6.06 -1.64 13.49
CA PRO A 31 -5.96 -2.02 12.08
C PRO A 31 -6.28 -3.50 11.84
N SER A 32 -5.76 -4.40 12.69
CA SER A 32 -5.98 -5.84 12.55
C SER A 32 -7.44 -6.22 12.79
N SER A 33 -8.09 -5.61 13.79
CA SER A 33 -9.50 -5.82 14.09
C SER A 33 -10.40 -5.32 12.95
N PHE A 34 -10.09 -4.14 12.40
CA PHE A 34 -10.81 -3.59 11.27
C PHE A 34 -10.67 -4.49 10.03
N GLN A 35 -9.45 -4.91 9.69
CA GLN A 35 -9.20 -5.83 8.57
C GLN A 35 -9.95 -7.16 8.75
N ALA A 36 -9.95 -7.73 9.97
CA ALA A 36 -10.69 -8.95 10.26
C ALA A 36 -12.20 -8.79 10.05
N THR A 37 -12.76 -7.64 10.49
CA THR A 37 -14.18 -7.31 10.28
C THR A 37 -14.51 -7.18 8.80
N MET A 38 -13.70 -6.45 8.03
CA MET A 38 -13.89 -6.29 6.59
C MET A 38 -13.76 -7.63 5.84
N ASN A 39 -12.79 -8.46 6.23
CA ASN A 39 -12.63 -9.79 5.66
C ASN A 39 -13.83 -10.71 5.97
N SER A 40 -14.39 -10.61 7.17
CA SER A 40 -15.59 -11.37 7.55
C SER A 40 -16.80 -10.90 6.75
N LEU A 41 -16.98 -9.60 6.62
CA LEU A 41 -18.08 -8.97 5.91
C LEU A 41 -18.12 -9.35 4.43
N PHE A 42 -16.96 -9.29 3.77
CA PHE A 42 -16.82 -9.60 2.34
C PHE A 42 -16.43 -11.05 2.05
N ARG A 43 -16.38 -11.94 3.05
CA ARG A 43 -15.92 -13.32 2.93
C ARG A 43 -16.44 -14.08 1.71
N PRO A 44 -17.75 -14.02 1.32
CA PRO A 44 -18.27 -14.71 0.15
C PRO A 44 -17.73 -14.22 -1.19
N TYR A 45 -17.22 -12.99 -1.23
CA TYR A 45 -16.85 -12.26 -2.46
C TYR A 45 -15.34 -12.02 -2.59
N LEU A 46 -14.56 -12.22 -1.50
CA LEU A 46 -13.11 -12.02 -1.50
C LEU A 46 -12.43 -12.86 -2.57
N ARG A 47 -11.53 -12.23 -3.33
CA ARG A 47 -10.75 -12.84 -4.43
C ARG A 47 -11.58 -13.37 -5.60
N ARG A 48 -12.89 -13.16 -5.58
CA ARG A 48 -13.78 -13.44 -6.73
C ARG A 48 -13.95 -12.17 -7.58
N PHE A 49 -14.31 -11.07 -6.95
CA PHE A 49 -14.44 -9.76 -7.57
C PHE A 49 -14.18 -8.59 -6.59
N ILE A 50 -13.81 -8.90 -5.35
CA ILE A 50 -13.47 -7.91 -4.32
C ILE A 50 -12.14 -8.26 -3.68
N ILE A 51 -11.30 -7.24 -3.53
CA ILE A 51 -10.08 -7.25 -2.70
C ILE A 51 -10.24 -6.13 -1.67
N VAL A 52 -9.93 -6.44 -0.41
CA VAL A 52 -10.01 -5.50 0.70
C VAL A 52 -8.67 -5.41 1.40
N PHE A 53 -8.21 -4.20 1.61
CA PHE A 53 -7.03 -3.93 2.41
C PHE A 53 -7.29 -2.69 3.27
N PHE A 54 -7.53 -2.91 4.55
CA PHE A 54 -8.03 -1.91 5.50
C PHE A 54 -9.28 -1.20 4.95
N ASP A 55 -9.22 0.10 4.76
CA ASP A 55 -10.28 0.97 4.24
C ASP A 55 -10.36 1.03 2.70
N ASP A 56 -9.38 0.45 2.00
CA ASP A 56 -9.36 0.40 0.54
C ASP A 56 -10.06 -0.86 0.02
N ILE A 57 -11.14 -0.69 -0.74
CA ILE A 57 -11.92 -1.77 -1.37
C ILE A 57 -11.78 -1.65 -2.89
N LEU A 58 -11.19 -2.66 -3.52
CA LEU A 58 -11.10 -2.78 -4.98
C LEU A 58 -12.16 -3.78 -5.48
N ILE A 59 -13.01 -3.32 -6.39
CA ILE A 59 -14.01 -4.15 -7.08
C ILE A 59 -13.60 -4.25 -8.55
N TYR A 60 -13.50 -5.47 -9.08
CA TYR A 60 -13.13 -5.72 -10.47
C TYR A 60 -14.11 -6.67 -11.14
N SER A 61 -14.29 -6.53 -12.45
CA SER A 61 -15.31 -7.26 -13.21
C SER A 61 -14.87 -7.40 -14.66
N GLN A 62 -15.36 -8.42 -15.35
CA GLN A 62 -15.03 -8.67 -16.75
C GLN A 62 -15.83 -7.80 -17.70
N SER A 63 -17.04 -7.40 -17.32
CA SER A 63 -17.92 -6.53 -18.09
C SER A 63 -18.49 -5.39 -17.24
N PHE A 64 -18.96 -4.34 -17.91
CA PHE A 64 -19.62 -3.21 -17.23
C PHE A 64 -20.92 -3.64 -16.51
N ASN A 65 -21.70 -4.54 -17.11
CA ASN A 65 -22.92 -5.03 -16.51
C ASN A 65 -22.64 -5.84 -15.23
N ASP A 66 -21.62 -6.73 -15.27
CA ASP A 66 -21.18 -7.43 -14.07
C ASP A 66 -20.66 -6.48 -13.01
N HIS A 67 -20.00 -5.38 -13.45
CA HIS A 67 -19.48 -4.38 -12.52
C HIS A 67 -20.59 -3.68 -11.75
N LEU A 68 -21.70 -3.36 -12.39
CA LEU A 68 -22.87 -2.77 -11.72
C LEU A 68 -23.46 -3.72 -10.68
N LEU A 69 -23.58 -5.01 -11.01
CA LEU A 69 -24.05 -6.03 -10.07
C LEU A 69 -23.10 -6.22 -8.88
N HIS A 70 -21.78 -6.25 -9.14
CA HIS A 70 -20.79 -6.36 -8.08
C HIS A 70 -20.76 -5.14 -7.16
N LEU A 71 -20.94 -3.94 -7.71
CA LEU A 71 -21.09 -2.70 -6.93
C LEU A 71 -22.33 -2.75 -6.05
N GLU A 72 -23.47 -3.15 -6.60
CA GLU A 72 -24.72 -3.28 -5.84
C GLU A 72 -24.55 -4.25 -4.67
N LEU A 73 -23.99 -5.44 -4.91
CA LEU A 73 -23.70 -6.42 -3.87
C LEU A 73 -22.77 -5.86 -2.79
N ALA A 74 -21.71 -5.15 -3.19
CA ALA A 74 -20.77 -4.56 -2.25
C ALA A 74 -21.45 -3.49 -1.38
N PHE A 75 -22.31 -2.65 -1.95
CA PHE A 75 -23.05 -1.63 -1.22
C PHE A 75 -24.07 -2.23 -0.27
N GLN A 76 -24.78 -3.29 -0.68
CA GLN A 76 -25.71 -4.00 0.20
C GLN A 76 -24.99 -4.58 1.42
N VAL A 77 -23.84 -5.20 1.21
CA VAL A 77 -23.01 -5.76 2.27
C VAL A 77 -22.54 -4.68 3.24
N LEU A 78 -22.04 -3.54 2.73
CA LEU A 78 -21.61 -2.43 3.57
C LEU A 78 -22.78 -1.81 4.36
N LEU A 79 -23.93 -1.66 3.73
CA LEU A 79 -25.15 -1.14 4.38
C LEU A 79 -25.63 -2.06 5.51
N GLN A 80 -25.64 -3.38 5.28
CA GLN A 80 -25.98 -4.38 6.30
C GLN A 80 -24.98 -4.37 7.46
N GLY A 81 -23.70 -4.15 7.16
CA GLY A 81 -22.63 -4.01 8.15
C GLY A 81 -22.59 -2.65 8.83
N GLN A 82 -23.51 -1.72 8.50
CA GLN A 82 -23.58 -0.34 9.00
C GLN A 82 -22.30 0.47 8.72
N PHE A 83 -21.62 0.21 7.58
CA PHE A 83 -20.48 0.98 7.13
C PHE A 83 -20.91 2.13 6.22
N PHE A 84 -20.26 3.28 6.38
CA PHE A 84 -20.48 4.46 5.58
C PHE A 84 -19.36 4.68 4.58
N ILE A 85 -19.71 5.07 3.35
CA ILE A 85 -18.79 5.35 2.27
C ILE A 85 -18.70 6.86 2.06
N LYS A 86 -17.49 7.37 1.94
CA LYS A 86 -17.24 8.76 1.54
C LYS A 86 -17.13 8.84 0.02
N LEU A 87 -18.22 9.21 -0.66
CA LEU A 87 -18.30 9.25 -2.13
C LEU A 87 -17.17 10.07 -2.79
N SER A 88 -16.74 11.18 -2.16
CA SER A 88 -15.65 12.00 -2.68
C SER A 88 -14.27 11.30 -2.71
N LYS A 89 -14.14 10.13 -2.09
CA LYS A 89 -12.95 9.27 -2.10
C LYS A 89 -13.13 8.02 -2.97
N CYS A 90 -14.28 7.87 -3.60
CA CYS A 90 -14.58 6.72 -4.44
C CYS A 90 -14.34 7.04 -5.91
N SER A 91 -13.82 6.05 -6.63
CA SER A 91 -13.68 6.07 -8.09
C SER A 91 -14.46 4.89 -8.65
N PHE A 92 -15.40 5.14 -9.57
CA PHE A 92 -16.29 4.11 -10.10
C PHE A 92 -16.09 3.93 -11.60
N ALA A 93 -16.17 2.69 -12.08
CA ALA A 93 -16.17 2.30 -13.47
C ALA A 93 -14.99 2.86 -14.29
N HIS A 94 -13.81 2.89 -13.71
CA HIS A 94 -12.57 3.24 -14.40
C HIS A 94 -11.88 1.99 -14.96
N ASN A 95 -11.27 2.13 -16.15
CA ASN A 95 -10.49 1.06 -16.76
C ASN A 95 -9.18 0.80 -16.02
N GLU A 96 -8.69 1.79 -15.27
CA GLU A 96 -7.53 1.69 -14.39
C GLU A 96 -7.73 2.55 -13.14
N VAL A 97 -7.20 2.09 -12.02
CA VAL A 97 -7.30 2.76 -10.72
C VAL A 97 -5.97 2.65 -9.96
N GLU A 98 -5.70 3.66 -9.16
CA GLU A 98 -4.61 3.56 -8.19
C GLU A 98 -5.09 2.75 -6.96
N TYR A 99 -4.39 1.65 -6.65
CA TYR A 99 -4.68 0.80 -5.52
C TYR A 99 -3.38 0.34 -4.86
N LEU A 100 -3.25 0.59 -3.55
CA LEU A 100 -2.08 0.21 -2.75
C LEU A 100 -0.72 0.58 -3.37
N GLY A 101 -0.62 1.79 -3.93
CA GLY A 101 0.63 2.28 -4.51
C GLY A 101 0.96 1.73 -5.91
N HIS A 102 -0.01 1.12 -6.57
CA HIS A 102 0.09 0.60 -7.94
C HIS A 102 -1.06 1.13 -8.79
N VAL A 103 -0.84 1.26 -10.08
CA VAL A 103 -1.90 1.42 -11.07
C VAL A 103 -2.34 0.02 -11.50
N VAL A 104 -3.60 -0.30 -11.27
CA VAL A 104 -4.20 -1.60 -11.61
C VAL A 104 -5.13 -1.39 -12.79
N SER A 105 -4.93 -2.15 -13.86
CA SER A 105 -5.79 -2.19 -15.04
C SER A 105 -6.21 -3.62 -15.37
N SER A 106 -7.06 -3.81 -16.38
CA SER A 106 -7.49 -5.13 -16.88
C SER A 106 -6.32 -5.98 -17.42
N HIS A 107 -5.20 -5.35 -17.81
CA HIS A 107 -4.09 -6.03 -18.48
C HIS A 107 -2.80 -6.04 -17.68
N SER A 108 -2.67 -5.16 -16.71
CA SER A 108 -1.39 -4.97 -16.02
C SER A 108 -1.54 -4.37 -14.62
N VAL A 109 -0.52 -4.63 -13.83
CA VAL A 109 -0.26 -3.89 -12.59
C VAL A 109 1.06 -3.16 -12.77
N ALA A 110 1.05 -1.84 -12.63
CA ALA A 110 2.22 -0.99 -12.85
C ALA A 110 2.51 -0.12 -11.61
N PRO A 111 3.76 0.30 -11.41
CA PRO A 111 4.08 1.29 -10.39
C PRO A 111 3.48 2.66 -10.76
N ILE A 112 3.16 3.48 -9.75
CA ILE A 112 2.68 4.85 -9.97
C ILE A 112 3.82 5.69 -10.56
N THR A 113 3.55 6.38 -11.68
CA THR A 113 4.54 7.19 -12.42
C THR A 113 5.25 8.21 -11.53
N GLN A 114 4.53 8.90 -10.66
CA GLN A 114 5.12 9.88 -9.74
C GLN A 114 6.12 9.25 -8.78
N LYS A 115 5.89 8.01 -8.34
CA LYS A 115 6.82 7.28 -7.46
C LYS A 115 8.07 6.86 -8.21
N ILE A 116 7.95 6.44 -9.47
CA ILE A 116 9.08 6.14 -10.33
C ILE A 116 9.92 7.39 -10.58
N GLN A 117 9.30 8.53 -10.88
CA GLN A 117 10.00 9.81 -11.03
C GLN A 117 10.74 10.22 -9.77
N ALA A 118 10.12 10.05 -8.58
CA ALA A 118 10.78 10.33 -7.32
C ALA A 118 12.03 9.45 -7.09
N ILE A 119 11.97 8.17 -7.48
CA ILE A 119 13.13 7.27 -7.42
C ILE A 119 14.21 7.70 -8.41
N GLN A 120 13.84 8.07 -9.63
CA GLN A 120 14.78 8.55 -10.66
C GLN A 120 15.53 9.81 -10.22
N GLN A 121 14.81 10.75 -9.60
CA GLN A 121 15.37 12.00 -9.11
C GLN A 121 16.03 11.88 -7.74
N TRP A 122 16.05 10.67 -7.14
CA TRP A 122 16.64 10.47 -5.83
C TRP A 122 18.14 10.83 -5.85
N PRO A 123 18.60 11.71 -4.95
CA PRO A 123 20.00 12.10 -4.91
C PRO A 123 20.88 10.94 -4.44
N THR A 124 22.14 10.94 -4.84
CA THR A 124 23.14 9.96 -4.36
C THR A 124 23.22 9.98 -2.84
N PRO A 125 22.98 8.85 -2.16
CA PRO A 125 23.01 8.78 -0.70
C PRO A 125 24.41 9.06 -0.16
N ARG A 126 24.49 9.92 0.86
CA ARG A 126 25.76 10.26 1.54
C ARG A 126 25.92 9.55 2.89
N THR A 127 24.93 8.81 3.32
CA THR A 127 24.90 8.09 4.61
C THR A 127 24.18 6.76 4.47
N ALA A 128 24.52 5.79 5.34
CA ALA A 128 23.83 4.51 5.41
C ALA A 128 22.31 4.66 5.67
N ARG A 129 21.90 5.67 6.45
CA ARG A 129 20.49 5.98 6.71
C ARG A 129 19.77 6.41 5.44
N ALA A 130 20.37 7.33 4.67
CA ALA A 130 19.79 7.80 3.41
C ALA A 130 19.70 6.65 2.39
N LEU A 131 20.71 5.79 2.34
CA LEU A 131 20.71 4.59 1.49
C LEU A 131 19.62 3.59 1.88
N ARG A 132 19.43 3.33 3.17
CA ARG A 132 18.32 2.46 3.65
C ARG A 132 16.94 3.02 3.27
N SER A 133 16.75 4.34 3.33
CA SER A 133 15.50 4.98 2.90
C SER A 133 15.24 4.76 1.40
N PHE A 134 16.25 4.94 0.56
CA PHE A 134 16.17 4.64 -0.88
C PHE A 134 15.83 3.16 -1.13
N LEU A 135 16.59 2.25 -0.50
CA LEU A 135 16.38 0.81 -0.66
C LEU A 135 14.98 0.36 -0.19
N GLY A 136 14.47 0.96 0.89
CA GLY A 136 13.11 0.71 1.36
C GLY A 136 12.04 1.05 0.32
N LEU A 137 12.21 2.19 -0.36
CA LEU A 137 11.29 2.61 -1.43
C LEU A 137 11.40 1.69 -2.66
N VAL A 138 12.63 1.39 -3.11
CA VAL A 138 12.86 0.52 -4.27
C VAL A 138 12.39 -0.91 -4.01
N ARG A 139 12.53 -1.40 -2.77
CA ARG A 139 12.05 -2.74 -2.36
C ARG A 139 10.55 -2.90 -2.56
N PHE A 140 9.77 -1.86 -2.39
CA PHE A 140 8.32 -1.92 -2.64
C PHE A 140 8.00 -2.31 -4.09
N TYR A 141 8.85 -1.88 -5.04
CA TYR A 141 8.70 -2.16 -6.47
C TYR A 141 9.64 -3.27 -6.99
N HIS A 142 10.27 -4.06 -6.11
CA HIS A 142 11.26 -5.08 -6.50
C HIS A 142 10.73 -6.11 -7.50
N ARG A 143 9.43 -6.44 -7.43
CA ARG A 143 8.78 -7.38 -8.36
C ARG A 143 8.81 -6.92 -9.83
N PHE A 144 8.98 -5.63 -10.08
CA PHE A 144 9.08 -5.06 -11.43
C PHE A 144 10.54 -4.97 -11.92
N ILE A 145 11.52 -5.32 -11.07
CA ILE A 145 12.94 -5.22 -11.39
C ILE A 145 13.52 -6.60 -11.63
N LYS A 146 13.83 -6.91 -12.89
CA LYS A 146 14.51 -8.16 -13.22
C LYS A 146 15.92 -8.19 -12.61
N GLY A 147 16.23 -9.26 -11.87
CA GLY A 147 17.54 -9.41 -11.22
C GLY A 147 17.76 -8.48 -10.01
N TYR A 148 16.69 -8.04 -9.35
CA TYR A 148 16.75 -7.13 -8.21
C TYR A 148 17.79 -7.50 -7.16
N ALA A 149 17.84 -8.79 -6.75
CA ALA A 149 18.76 -9.25 -5.71
C ALA A 149 20.22 -8.98 -6.06
N THR A 150 20.62 -9.23 -7.32
CA THR A 150 21.97 -8.97 -7.80
C THR A 150 22.29 -7.47 -7.88
N LEU A 151 21.32 -6.68 -8.33
CA LEU A 151 21.48 -5.22 -8.45
C LEU A 151 21.59 -4.53 -7.09
N VAL A 152 20.84 -5.02 -6.09
CA VAL A 152 20.79 -4.40 -4.76
C VAL A 152 21.93 -4.83 -3.85
N ALA A 153 22.60 -5.97 -4.11
CA ALA A 153 23.60 -6.56 -3.23
C ALA A 153 24.75 -5.59 -2.84
N PRO A 154 25.41 -4.85 -3.77
CA PRO A 154 26.47 -3.92 -3.41
C PRO A 154 25.99 -2.77 -2.52
N LEU A 155 24.77 -2.30 -2.75
CA LEU A 155 24.16 -1.23 -1.95
C LEU A 155 23.76 -1.72 -0.56
N THR A 156 23.24 -2.94 -0.45
CA THR A 156 22.90 -3.54 0.84
C THR A 156 24.14 -3.75 1.69
N GLN A 157 25.24 -4.25 1.13
CA GLN A 157 26.51 -4.40 1.83
C GLN A 157 27.01 -3.07 2.38
N LEU A 158 26.90 -1.98 1.59
CA LEU A 158 27.32 -0.66 2.03
C LEU A 158 26.52 -0.14 3.24
N THR A 159 25.26 -0.58 3.45
CA THR A 159 24.48 -0.15 4.60
C THR A 159 25.02 -0.60 5.96
N THR A 160 25.91 -1.58 5.98
CA THR A 160 26.54 -2.16 7.18
C THR A 160 28.02 -1.82 7.30
N GLN A 161 28.60 -1.13 6.31
CA GLN A 161 30.01 -0.74 6.34
C GLN A 161 30.21 0.52 7.20
N ASP A 162 31.30 0.50 7.95
CA ASP A 162 31.82 1.64 8.71
C ASP A 162 33.35 1.70 8.49
N PRO A 163 33.87 2.78 7.88
CA PRO A 163 33.18 3.99 7.42
C PRO A 163 32.30 3.75 6.18
N PHE A 164 31.25 4.58 6.03
CA PHE A 164 30.38 4.56 4.85
C PHE A 164 31.10 5.21 3.67
N GLU A 165 31.57 4.40 2.72
CA GLU A 165 32.33 4.85 1.55
C GLU A 165 31.59 4.55 0.25
N TRP A 166 31.17 5.61 -0.45
CA TRP A 166 30.49 5.48 -1.73
C TRP A 166 31.50 5.25 -2.86
N SER A 167 31.47 4.05 -3.47
CA SER A 167 32.37 3.62 -4.53
C SER A 167 31.74 3.73 -5.93
N THR A 168 32.56 3.58 -6.95
CA THR A 168 32.10 3.49 -8.36
C THR A 168 31.19 2.27 -8.59
N THR A 169 31.44 1.17 -7.89
CA THR A 169 30.59 -0.04 -7.94
C THR A 169 29.21 0.24 -7.36
N THR A 170 29.13 0.91 -6.21
CA THR A 170 27.86 1.28 -5.59
C THR A 170 27.11 2.32 -6.42
N GLN A 171 27.81 3.29 -7.04
CA GLN A 171 27.20 4.23 -7.98
C GLN A 171 26.60 3.51 -9.18
N SER A 172 27.34 2.60 -9.80
CA SER A 172 26.83 1.81 -10.93
C SER A 172 25.60 0.98 -10.56
N ALA A 173 25.59 0.35 -9.38
CA ALA A 173 24.43 -0.40 -8.88
C ALA A 173 23.22 0.51 -8.63
N PHE A 174 23.44 1.69 -8.07
CA PHE A 174 22.42 2.70 -7.82
C PHE A 174 21.77 3.17 -9.12
N ASP A 175 22.56 3.51 -10.13
CA ASP A 175 22.08 3.98 -11.44
C ASP A 175 21.35 2.87 -12.20
N LYS A 176 21.85 1.63 -12.14
CA LYS A 176 21.19 0.46 -12.74
C LYS A 176 19.82 0.19 -12.10
N LEU A 177 19.68 0.31 -10.77
CA LEU A 177 18.40 0.16 -10.09
C LEU A 177 17.40 1.23 -10.53
N LYS A 178 17.84 2.50 -10.63
CA LYS A 178 17.00 3.60 -11.13
C LYS A 178 16.53 3.34 -12.56
N SER A 179 17.44 2.93 -13.44
CA SER A 179 17.14 2.63 -14.85
C SER A 179 16.22 1.41 -15.01
N ALA A 180 16.42 0.36 -14.21
CA ALA A 180 15.61 -0.86 -14.27
C ALA A 180 14.14 -0.62 -13.93
N LEU A 181 13.85 0.31 -13.03
CA LEU A 181 12.46 0.72 -12.70
C LEU A 181 11.81 1.51 -13.83
N THR A 182 12.60 2.28 -14.59
CA THR A 182 12.10 3.06 -15.73
C THR A 182 11.78 2.19 -16.95
N SER A 183 12.62 1.17 -17.16
CA SER A 183 12.48 0.22 -18.28
C SER A 183 11.60 -0.99 -17.94
N ALA A 184 11.04 -1.04 -16.72
CA ALA A 184 10.12 -2.10 -16.35
C ALA A 184 8.91 -2.10 -17.30
N PRO A 185 8.64 -3.20 -18.03
CA PRO A 185 7.46 -3.28 -18.87
C PRO A 185 6.21 -3.15 -18.00
N ASN A 186 5.19 -2.44 -18.49
CA ASN A 186 3.88 -2.27 -17.86
C ASN A 186 3.08 -3.59 -17.72
N SER A 187 3.76 -4.74 -17.71
CA SER A 187 3.13 -6.05 -17.65
C SER A 187 3.91 -7.00 -16.75
N CYS A 188 3.39 -7.22 -15.53
CA CYS A 188 3.53 -8.54 -14.94
C CYS A 188 2.41 -9.42 -15.51
N SER A 189 2.67 -10.16 -16.58
CA SER A 189 1.87 -11.32 -16.93
C SER A 189 1.98 -12.33 -15.78
N SER A 190 0.84 -12.64 -15.16
CA SER A 190 0.62 -13.73 -14.20
C SER A 190 1.03 -15.06 -14.80
#